data_99a7241142ba6cb9caefc74bff34a258
#
_entry.id   99a7241142ba6cb9caefc74bff34a258
#
_cell.length_a   1.000
_cell.length_b   1.000
_cell.length_c   1.000
_cell.angle_alpha   90.00
_cell.angle_beta   90.00
_cell.angle_gamma   90.00
#
_symmetry.space_group_name_H-M   'P 1'
#
loop_
_entity.id
_entity.type
_entity.pdbx_description
1 polymer ?
#
loop_
_entity_poly.entity_id
_entity_poly.type
_entity_poly.pdbx_seq_one_letter_code
_entity_poly.pdbx_strand_id
1 'polypeptide(L)'
;MKRIVAIALVLLIGLPLAAQARLGGSGAQFLVYGGGCRSVAMGGAYVALADGIDAVYFNPAGLANLDAPTFAFNHGELYADINLENVAFATPTMGGVVGFSGVAFLSGEMLRTTFEDQEGRSGETFTANDFAFGLSYARMMTDKFTAGLTFKYISQNIDQVSANSWAFDLGGTYSVGVGDLKLGFAIRNFGPDLRYTGEDLEFDAGLPDYPEVDEDIPANYKSEAFPMPLMFQLGITYDLISEGANRLTAVLDGLHPNDQDETFVAGLEYGFNDSYFARVGYNGRQNMGLTAGLGARAALSAGIMASVDYSYENHEYLDPIQRFSFSISY
;
A
#
# COMPACT_ATOMS: atom_id res chain seq x y z
N MET A 1 18.59 -32.47 -4.66
CA MET A 1 18.40 -31.47 -3.63
C MET A 1 17.54 -30.26 -4.09
N LYS A 2 17.84 -29.56 -5.20
CA LYS A 2 17.05 -28.39 -5.67
C LYS A 2 15.55 -28.64 -5.86
N ARG A 3 15.16 -29.82 -6.40
CA ARG A 3 13.73 -30.19 -6.60
C ARG A 3 12.99 -30.51 -5.30
N ILE A 4 13.68 -31.02 -4.28
CA ILE A 4 13.09 -31.38 -2.99
C ILE A 4 12.82 -30.11 -2.15
N VAL A 5 13.70 -29.12 -2.22
CA VAL A 5 13.53 -27.82 -1.56
C VAL A 5 12.36 -27.03 -2.18
N ALA A 6 12.20 -27.07 -3.51
CA ALA A 6 11.07 -26.45 -4.19
C ALA A 6 9.72 -27.11 -3.81
N ILE A 7 9.69 -28.44 -3.72
CA ILE A 7 8.48 -29.19 -3.32
C ILE A 7 8.15 -28.96 -1.82
N ALA A 8 9.14 -28.87 -0.95
CA ALA A 8 8.93 -28.58 0.47
C ALA A 8 8.42 -27.14 0.69
N LEU A 9 8.91 -26.18 -0.12
CA LEU A 9 8.40 -24.80 -0.08
C LEU A 9 6.93 -24.70 -0.54
N VAL A 10 6.56 -25.42 -1.59
CA VAL A 10 5.17 -25.48 -2.10
C VAL A 10 4.21 -26.16 -1.09
N LEU A 11 4.70 -27.15 -0.33
CA LEU A 11 3.89 -27.84 0.70
C LEU A 11 3.70 -27.00 1.99
N LEU A 12 4.60 -26.09 2.29
CA LEU A 12 4.45 -25.17 3.45
C LEU A 12 3.40 -24.08 3.20
N ILE A 13 3.09 -23.75 1.95
CA ILE A 13 2.09 -22.76 1.54
C ILE A 13 0.66 -23.35 1.57
N GLY A 14 0.52 -24.67 1.63
CA GLY A 14 -0.76 -25.39 1.50
C GLY A 14 -1.53 -25.69 2.79
N LEU A 15 -1.20 -25.11 3.93
CA LEU A 15 -1.99 -25.25 5.14
C LEU A 15 -3.05 -24.14 5.19
N PRO A 16 -4.36 -24.45 5.04
CA PRO A 16 -5.40 -23.48 5.28
C PRO A 16 -5.42 -23.18 6.79
N LEU A 17 -4.87 -22.06 7.19
CA LEU A 17 -5.15 -21.46 8.49
C LEU A 17 -6.55 -20.85 8.36
N ALA A 18 -7.56 -21.56 8.79
CA ALA A 18 -8.92 -21.05 8.86
C ALA A 18 -9.02 -20.02 10.00
N ALA A 19 -8.45 -18.86 9.80
CA ALA A 19 -8.75 -17.69 10.61
C ALA A 19 -10.06 -17.08 10.08
N GLN A 20 -11.04 -16.88 10.94
CA GLN A 20 -12.26 -16.17 10.56
C GLN A 20 -11.92 -14.68 10.44
N ALA A 21 -11.70 -14.21 9.23
CA ALA A 21 -11.55 -12.79 8.95
C ALA A 21 -12.88 -12.06 9.25
N ARG A 22 -12.79 -10.90 9.88
CA ARG A 22 -13.93 -9.98 10.02
C ARG A 22 -14.01 -9.13 8.75
N LEU A 23 -14.69 -9.62 7.72
CA LEU A 23 -14.80 -8.96 6.44
C LEU A 23 -15.31 -7.52 6.58
N GLY A 24 -14.57 -6.57 6.00
CA GLY A 24 -14.98 -5.16 5.90
C GLY A 24 -14.96 -4.36 7.20
N GLY A 25 -14.29 -4.85 8.26
CA GLY A 25 -14.31 -4.21 9.58
C GLY A 25 -13.17 -3.23 9.86
N SER A 26 -12.23 -3.00 8.93
CA SER A 26 -11.09 -2.09 9.15
C SER A 26 -11.32 -0.68 8.61
N GLY A 27 -10.79 0.31 9.32
CA GLY A 27 -10.64 1.68 8.85
C GLY A 27 -9.41 1.82 7.95
N ALA A 28 -9.15 3.03 7.45
CA ALA A 28 -7.97 3.41 6.67
C ALA A 28 -7.64 2.46 5.50
N GLN A 29 -8.65 1.96 4.80
CA GLN A 29 -8.49 1.02 3.69
C GLN A 29 -7.64 1.56 2.54
N PHE A 30 -7.54 2.86 2.38
CA PHE A 30 -6.69 3.50 1.37
C PHE A 30 -5.21 3.09 1.49
N LEU A 31 -4.73 2.70 2.68
CA LEU A 31 -3.37 2.20 2.90
C LEU A 31 -3.06 0.88 2.16
N VAL A 32 -4.10 0.15 1.78
CA VAL A 32 -3.98 -1.12 1.04
C VAL A 32 -3.71 -0.88 -0.45
N TYR A 33 -4.15 0.27 -0.97
CA TYR A 33 -3.97 0.67 -2.37
C TYR A 33 -2.65 1.40 -2.65
N GLY A 34 -1.90 1.79 -1.62
CA GLY A 34 -0.62 2.49 -1.77
C GLY A 34 0.41 1.69 -2.57
N GLY A 35 1.28 2.41 -3.29
CA GLY A 35 2.38 1.83 -4.04
C GLY A 35 2.48 2.32 -5.47
N GLY A 36 3.65 2.10 -6.08
CA GLY A 36 3.94 2.49 -7.46
C GLY A 36 3.48 1.47 -8.48
N CYS A 37 3.60 1.85 -9.76
CA CYS A 37 3.19 1.02 -10.89
C CYS A 37 3.88 -0.34 -10.93
N ARG A 38 5.16 -0.42 -10.57
CA ARG A 38 5.92 -1.68 -10.62
C ARG A 38 5.31 -2.74 -9.70
N SER A 39 5.03 -2.39 -8.46
CA SER A 39 4.46 -3.31 -7.48
C SER A 39 3.04 -3.74 -7.85
N VAL A 40 2.21 -2.81 -8.32
CA VAL A 40 0.84 -3.08 -8.76
C VAL A 40 0.82 -3.98 -10.00
N ALA A 41 1.68 -3.71 -11.00
CA ALA A 41 1.79 -4.54 -12.19
C ALA A 41 2.23 -5.98 -11.90
N MET A 42 2.88 -6.21 -10.75
CA MET A 42 3.26 -7.54 -10.23
C MET A 42 2.16 -8.17 -9.37
N GLY A 43 0.93 -7.66 -9.42
CA GLY A 43 -0.21 -8.15 -8.62
C GLY A 43 -0.11 -7.80 -7.13
N GLY A 44 0.79 -6.91 -6.72
CA GLY A 44 1.12 -6.62 -5.32
C GLY A 44 2.10 -7.62 -4.70
N ALA A 45 2.65 -8.55 -5.47
CA ALA A 45 3.72 -9.47 -5.06
C ALA A 45 5.06 -8.72 -5.05
N TYR A 46 5.40 -8.11 -3.94
CA TYR A 46 6.55 -7.21 -3.86
C TYR A 46 7.36 -7.34 -2.56
N VAL A 47 6.92 -8.13 -1.58
CA VAL A 47 7.56 -8.16 -0.26
C VAL A 47 8.98 -8.71 -0.28
N ALA A 48 9.26 -9.71 -1.11
CA ALA A 48 10.61 -10.27 -1.29
C ALA A 48 11.39 -9.59 -2.41
N LEU A 49 10.69 -9.06 -3.43
CA LEU A 49 11.29 -8.31 -4.52
C LEU A 49 11.76 -6.94 -4.05
N ALA A 50 11.06 -6.35 -3.07
CA ALA A 50 11.20 -4.98 -2.60
C ALA A 50 12.62 -4.42 -2.80
N ASP A 51 12.78 -3.69 -3.88
CA ASP A 51 13.96 -2.91 -4.23
C ASP A 51 13.50 -1.56 -4.76
N GLY A 52 14.33 -0.56 -4.67
CA GLY A 52 13.98 0.80 -5.06
C GLY A 52 13.04 1.52 -4.08
N ILE A 53 12.52 2.65 -4.52
CA ILE A 53 11.78 3.60 -3.68
C ILE A 53 10.39 3.09 -3.28
N ASP A 54 9.73 2.28 -4.11
CA ASP A 54 8.40 1.72 -3.83
C ASP A 54 8.39 0.76 -2.63
N ALA A 55 9.57 0.31 -2.18
CA ALA A 55 9.73 -0.50 -0.98
C ALA A 55 9.12 0.19 0.26
N VAL A 56 9.08 1.52 0.30
CA VAL A 56 8.51 2.29 1.40
C VAL A 56 7.04 1.94 1.70
N TYR A 57 6.30 1.46 0.71
CA TYR A 57 4.88 1.11 0.83
C TYR A 57 4.62 -0.37 1.13
N PHE A 58 5.57 -1.27 0.81
CA PHE A 58 5.37 -2.72 0.89
C PHE A 58 6.26 -3.42 1.92
N ASN A 59 7.55 -3.12 1.88
CA ASN A 59 8.53 -3.70 2.78
C ASN A 59 9.69 -2.70 2.96
N PRO A 60 9.71 -1.94 4.07
CA PRO A 60 10.71 -0.90 4.26
C PRO A 60 12.15 -1.40 4.24
N ALA A 61 12.40 -2.70 4.49
CA ALA A 61 13.74 -3.28 4.41
C ALA A 61 14.37 -3.13 3.02
N GLY A 62 13.54 -3.09 1.97
CA GLY A 62 14.01 -2.94 0.59
C GLY A 62 14.68 -1.60 0.30
N LEU A 63 14.39 -0.55 1.08
CA LEU A 63 15.07 0.74 0.96
C LEU A 63 16.57 0.63 1.20
N ALA A 64 17.03 -0.36 2.01
CA ALA A 64 18.46 -0.55 2.27
C ALA A 64 19.29 -0.85 1.02
N ASN A 65 18.65 -1.18 -0.11
CA ASN A 65 19.31 -1.44 -1.39
C ASN A 65 19.44 -0.18 -2.27
N LEU A 66 19.00 0.98 -1.80
CA LEU A 66 19.17 2.24 -2.53
C LEU A 66 20.61 2.77 -2.38
N ASP A 67 21.27 2.99 -3.51
CA ASP A 67 22.64 3.48 -3.58
C ASP A 67 22.70 5.01 -3.73
N ALA A 68 21.59 5.65 -4.08
CA ALA A 68 21.53 7.09 -4.38
C ALA A 68 20.21 7.70 -3.85
N PRO A 69 20.20 9.01 -3.56
CA PRO A 69 18.96 9.72 -3.27
C PRO A 69 17.96 9.55 -4.39
N THR A 70 16.75 9.13 -4.05
CA THR A 70 15.70 8.81 -5.02
C THR A 70 14.40 9.46 -4.62
N PHE A 71 13.76 10.11 -5.58
CA PHE A 71 12.41 10.67 -5.48
C PHE A 71 11.47 9.89 -6.39
N ALA A 72 10.23 9.66 -5.97
CA ALA A 72 9.17 9.10 -6.81
C ALA A 72 7.84 9.81 -6.57
N PHE A 73 7.06 9.88 -7.63
CA PHE A 73 5.68 10.31 -7.63
C PHE A 73 4.83 9.31 -8.41
N ASN A 74 3.68 8.92 -7.85
CA ASN A 74 2.75 8.01 -8.48
C ASN A 74 1.36 8.61 -8.44
N HIS A 75 0.68 8.61 -9.56
CA HIS A 75 -0.70 9.01 -9.73
C HIS A 75 -1.53 7.79 -10.13
N GLY A 76 -2.62 7.56 -9.46
CA GLY A 76 -3.57 6.49 -9.75
C GLY A 76 -4.98 7.00 -9.84
N GLU A 77 -5.62 6.73 -10.96
CA GLU A 77 -7.04 6.96 -11.17
C GLU A 77 -7.80 5.67 -10.81
N LEU A 78 -8.58 5.76 -9.74
CA LEU A 78 -9.42 4.68 -9.24
C LEU A 78 -10.84 4.85 -9.82
N TYR A 79 -11.75 4.01 -9.37
CA TYR A 79 -13.17 4.14 -9.70
C TYR A 79 -13.82 5.36 -9.00
N ALA A 80 -14.96 5.83 -9.51
CA ALA A 80 -15.77 6.91 -8.95
C ALA A 80 -15.00 8.24 -8.77
N ASP A 81 -14.15 8.60 -9.74
CA ASP A 81 -13.35 9.83 -9.76
C ASP A 81 -12.40 9.99 -8.54
N ILE A 82 -12.09 8.88 -7.87
CA ILE A 82 -11.15 8.88 -6.76
C ILE A 82 -9.73 8.86 -7.30
N ASN A 83 -8.90 9.77 -6.81
CA ASN A 83 -7.49 9.85 -7.15
C ASN A 83 -6.61 9.40 -5.97
N LEU A 84 -5.60 8.61 -6.27
CA LEU A 84 -4.59 8.14 -5.33
C LEU A 84 -3.23 8.73 -5.71
N GLU A 85 -2.73 9.62 -4.87
CA GLU A 85 -1.43 10.25 -5.04
C GLU A 85 -0.43 9.66 -4.05
N ASN A 86 0.73 9.25 -4.55
CA ASN A 86 1.80 8.77 -3.70
C ASN A 86 3.08 9.54 -4.01
N VAL A 87 3.76 9.97 -2.97
CA VAL A 87 5.07 10.62 -3.07
C VAL A 87 6.05 9.92 -2.13
N ALA A 88 7.27 9.70 -2.60
CA ALA A 88 8.32 9.14 -1.76
C ALA A 88 9.66 9.79 -2.06
N PHE A 89 10.46 9.93 -1.01
CA PHE A 89 11.85 10.32 -1.10
C PHE A 89 12.67 9.45 -0.16
N ALA A 90 13.78 8.93 -0.61
CA ALA A 90 14.71 8.22 0.25
C ALA A 90 16.15 8.56 -0.09
N THR A 91 17.00 8.57 0.92
CA THR A 91 18.41 8.90 0.78
C THR A 91 19.29 7.99 1.62
N PRO A 92 20.38 7.45 1.04
CA PRO A 92 21.40 6.76 1.80
C PRO A 92 22.06 7.68 2.85
N THR A 93 22.37 7.12 3.99
CA THR A 93 23.08 7.77 5.11
C THR A 93 24.23 6.89 5.58
N MET A 94 25.07 7.39 6.51
CA MET A 94 26.19 6.60 7.04
C MET A 94 25.79 5.30 7.77
N GLY A 95 24.52 5.15 8.16
CA GLY A 95 24.05 4.01 8.96
C GLY A 95 23.01 3.14 8.27
N GLY A 96 22.51 3.55 7.11
CA GLY A 96 21.42 2.92 6.38
C GLY A 96 20.74 3.91 5.45
N VAL A 97 19.47 3.70 5.15
CA VAL A 97 18.67 4.57 4.29
C VAL A 97 17.50 5.14 5.08
N VAL A 98 17.30 6.44 5.00
CA VAL A 98 16.15 7.16 5.55
C VAL A 98 15.19 7.46 4.41
N GLY A 99 13.90 7.22 4.62
CA GLY A 99 12.85 7.45 3.64
C GLY A 99 11.68 8.23 4.22
N PHE A 100 11.05 9.03 3.38
CA PHE A 100 9.79 9.73 3.64
C PHE A 100 8.77 9.31 2.59
N SER A 101 7.52 9.14 3.00
CA SER A 101 6.42 8.83 2.10
C SER A 101 5.17 9.62 2.43
N GLY A 102 4.37 9.90 1.42
CA GLY A 102 3.05 10.47 1.53
C GLY A 102 2.09 9.67 0.66
N VAL A 103 0.88 9.45 1.15
CA VAL A 103 -0.24 8.88 0.41
C VAL A 103 -1.42 9.81 0.61
N ALA A 104 -2.06 10.22 -0.46
CA ALA A 104 -3.31 10.98 -0.44
C ALA A 104 -4.36 10.23 -1.27
N PHE A 105 -5.50 9.97 -0.67
CA PHE A 105 -6.67 9.37 -1.29
C PHE A 105 -7.75 10.45 -1.34
N LEU A 106 -8.06 10.92 -2.53
CA LEU A 106 -8.85 12.11 -2.77
C LEU A 106 -10.16 11.74 -3.48
N SER A 107 -11.28 11.96 -2.81
CA SER A 107 -12.57 11.65 -3.37
C SER A 107 -13.03 12.75 -4.27
N GLY A 108 -13.10 13.25 -5.09
CA GLY A 108 -13.81 14.37 -5.74
C GLY A 108 -14.92 14.98 -4.87
N GLU A 109 -15.56 15.99 -5.36
CA GLU A 109 -16.73 16.60 -4.71
C GLU A 109 -17.93 15.67 -4.82
N MET A 110 -18.59 15.40 -3.71
CA MET A 110 -19.83 14.63 -3.61
C MET A 110 -20.99 15.52 -3.23
N LEU A 111 -22.14 15.32 -3.84
CA LEU A 111 -23.34 16.09 -3.54
C LEU A 111 -23.84 15.79 -2.12
N ARG A 112 -24.00 16.82 -1.31
CA ARG A 112 -24.57 16.69 0.04
C ARG A 112 -26.08 16.47 -0.06
N THR A 113 -26.56 15.42 0.56
CA THR A 113 -28.00 15.17 0.72
C THR A 113 -28.35 15.19 2.21
N THR A 114 -29.45 15.82 2.56
CA THR A 114 -29.94 15.93 3.95
C THR A 114 -31.37 15.39 4.04
N PHE A 115 -31.89 15.28 5.24
CA PHE A 115 -33.31 14.90 5.44
C PHE A 115 -34.28 15.90 4.79
N GLU A 116 -33.89 17.15 4.74
CA GLU A 116 -34.71 18.24 4.15
C GLU A 116 -34.50 18.38 2.65
N ASP A 117 -33.27 18.04 2.16
CA ASP A 117 -32.88 18.08 0.73
C ASP A 117 -32.31 16.73 0.29
N GLN A 118 -33.19 15.76 0.12
CA GLN A 118 -32.83 14.40 -0.26
C GLN A 118 -32.29 14.28 -1.69
N GLU A 119 -32.57 15.27 -2.53
CA GLU A 119 -32.12 15.30 -3.92
C GLU A 119 -30.86 16.17 -4.12
N GLY A 120 -30.37 16.82 -3.06
CA GLY A 120 -29.21 17.71 -3.11
C GLY A 120 -29.43 18.94 -4.00
N ARG A 121 -30.66 19.46 -4.04
CA ARG A 121 -31.01 20.62 -4.86
C ARG A 121 -30.33 21.92 -4.41
N SER A 122 -29.88 21.97 -3.17
CA SER A 122 -29.05 23.07 -2.66
C SER A 122 -27.76 23.24 -3.44
N GLY A 123 -27.24 22.14 -4.04
CA GLY A 123 -25.96 22.12 -4.71
C GLY A 123 -24.76 22.15 -3.76
N GLU A 124 -24.97 21.97 -2.47
CA GLU A 124 -23.88 21.84 -1.50
C GLU A 124 -23.11 20.56 -1.74
N THR A 125 -21.79 20.62 -1.61
CA THR A 125 -20.88 19.48 -1.81
C THR A 125 -20.01 19.25 -0.59
N PHE A 126 -19.51 18.03 -0.43
CA PHE A 126 -18.50 17.66 0.56
C PHE A 126 -17.43 16.78 -0.05
N THR A 127 -16.33 16.58 0.64
CA THR A 127 -15.24 15.69 0.21
C THR A 127 -14.89 14.68 1.32
N ALA A 128 -14.36 13.52 0.89
CA ALA A 128 -13.74 12.54 1.78
C ALA A 128 -12.30 12.34 1.36
N ASN A 129 -11.37 12.84 2.17
CA ASN A 129 -9.95 12.83 1.84
C ASN A 129 -9.14 12.18 2.95
N ASP A 130 -8.33 11.19 2.58
CA ASP A 130 -7.49 10.45 3.51
C ASP A 130 -6.02 10.70 3.21
N PHE A 131 -5.22 10.82 4.26
CA PHE A 131 -3.79 11.08 4.16
C PHE A 131 -2.99 10.13 5.05
N ALA A 132 -1.83 9.71 4.58
CA ALA A 132 -0.84 9.05 5.40
C ALA A 132 0.56 9.61 5.12
N PHE A 133 1.32 9.85 6.19
CA PHE A 133 2.71 10.29 6.10
C PHE A 133 3.59 9.27 6.81
N GLY A 134 4.65 8.81 6.14
CA GLY A 134 5.56 7.80 6.64
C GLY A 134 6.99 8.30 6.79
N LEU A 135 7.64 7.89 7.87
CA LEU A 135 9.07 8.03 8.09
C LEU A 135 9.68 6.64 8.21
N SER A 136 10.59 6.30 7.31
CA SER A 136 11.18 4.97 7.18
C SER A 136 12.67 5.00 7.49
N TYR A 137 13.16 3.92 8.07
CA TYR A 137 14.57 3.63 8.20
C TYR A 137 14.84 2.18 7.84
N ALA A 138 15.84 1.95 7.01
CA ALA A 138 16.25 0.62 6.60
C ALA A 138 17.77 0.46 6.65
N ARG A 139 18.20 -0.75 6.97
CA ARG A 139 19.62 -1.06 7.07
C ARG A 139 19.91 -2.50 6.66
N MET A 140 21.04 -2.68 6.00
CA MET A 140 21.67 -3.97 5.82
C MET A 140 22.28 -4.42 7.15
N MET A 141 21.71 -5.45 7.78
CA MET A 141 22.14 -5.98 9.07
C MET A 141 23.31 -6.96 8.92
N THR A 142 23.28 -7.73 7.84
CA THR A 142 24.35 -8.63 7.40
C THR A 142 24.40 -8.64 5.87
N ASP A 143 25.42 -9.26 5.28
CA ASP A 143 25.53 -9.40 3.82
C ASP A 143 24.31 -10.11 3.15
N LYS A 144 23.46 -10.74 3.96
CA LYS A 144 22.29 -11.50 3.48
C LYS A 144 20.97 -11.02 4.02
N PHE A 145 20.96 -10.20 5.07
CA PHE A 145 19.74 -9.81 5.75
C PHE A 145 19.62 -8.29 5.86
N THR A 146 18.53 -7.77 5.35
CA THR A 146 18.11 -6.36 5.54
C THR A 146 16.89 -6.28 6.44
N ALA A 147 16.79 -5.21 7.20
CA ALA A 147 15.65 -4.90 8.05
C ALA A 147 15.24 -3.45 7.87
N GLY A 148 13.96 -3.17 8.02
CA GLY A 148 13.40 -1.83 7.92
C GLY A 148 12.19 -1.64 8.81
N LEU A 149 11.96 -0.38 9.16
CA LEU A 149 10.84 0.09 9.98
C LEU A 149 10.27 1.34 9.35
N THR A 150 8.97 1.50 9.35
CA THR A 150 8.26 2.74 9.02
C THR A 150 7.33 3.12 10.17
N PHE A 151 7.36 4.38 10.57
CA PHE A 151 6.32 5.01 11.39
C PHE A 151 5.40 5.79 10.46
N LYS A 152 4.08 5.63 10.63
CA LYS A 152 3.05 6.32 9.85
C LYS A 152 2.14 7.15 10.74
N TYR A 153 1.82 8.35 10.30
CA TYR A 153 0.68 9.13 10.80
C TYR A 153 -0.43 9.08 9.75
N ILE A 154 -1.66 8.82 10.18
CA ILE A 154 -2.83 8.58 9.32
C ILE A 154 -3.93 9.54 9.74
N SER A 155 -4.54 10.20 8.76
CA SER A 155 -5.68 11.11 8.94
C SER A 155 -6.74 10.79 7.90
N GLN A 156 -7.95 10.51 8.35
CA GLN A 156 -9.13 10.36 7.49
C GLN A 156 -10.09 11.48 7.79
N ASN A 157 -10.61 12.13 6.76
CA ASN A 157 -11.49 13.27 6.88
C ASN A 157 -12.69 13.08 5.97
N ILE A 158 -13.89 13.17 6.53
CA ILE A 158 -15.16 13.12 5.81
C ILE A 158 -15.95 14.33 6.26
N ASP A 159 -16.04 15.34 5.39
CA ASP A 159 -16.69 16.62 5.73
C ASP A 159 -16.12 17.23 7.02
N GLN A 160 -16.92 17.39 8.07
CA GLN A 160 -16.52 17.93 9.37
C GLN A 160 -16.18 16.84 10.40
N VAL A 161 -16.03 15.60 9.96
CA VAL A 161 -15.67 14.46 10.82
C VAL A 161 -14.28 13.97 10.46
N SER A 162 -13.44 13.71 11.44
CA SER A 162 -12.08 13.20 11.22
C SER A 162 -11.72 12.06 12.15
N ALA A 163 -10.82 11.20 11.70
CA ALA A 163 -10.20 10.16 12.50
C ALA A 163 -8.67 10.20 12.28
N ASN A 164 -7.93 10.23 13.37
CA ASN A 164 -6.46 10.27 13.33
C ASN A 164 -5.88 9.09 14.09
N SER A 165 -4.81 8.51 13.55
CA SER A 165 -4.11 7.39 14.18
C SER A 165 -2.66 7.35 13.73
N TRP A 166 -1.92 6.39 14.25
CA TRP A 166 -0.56 6.08 13.85
C TRP A 166 -0.40 4.59 13.64
N ALA A 167 0.59 4.19 12.85
CA ALA A 167 0.91 2.79 12.64
C ALA A 167 2.41 2.59 12.43
N PHE A 168 2.85 1.34 12.62
CA PHE A 168 4.18 0.88 12.26
C PHE A 168 4.12 -0.17 11.17
N ASP A 169 5.12 -0.12 10.27
CA ASP A 169 5.45 -1.23 9.39
C ASP A 169 6.82 -1.78 9.76
N LEU A 170 6.93 -3.09 9.77
CA LEU A 170 8.18 -3.82 9.97
C LEU A 170 8.43 -4.69 8.74
N GLY A 171 9.66 -4.75 8.28
CA GLY A 171 10.00 -5.59 7.15
C GLY A 171 11.39 -6.16 7.21
N GLY A 172 11.59 -7.25 6.47
CA GLY A 172 12.89 -7.88 6.29
C GLY A 172 13.00 -8.60 4.96
N THR A 173 14.22 -8.65 4.41
CA THR A 173 14.56 -9.50 3.27
C THR A 173 15.78 -10.34 3.58
N TYR A 174 15.82 -11.57 3.07
CA TYR A 174 16.91 -12.50 3.27
C TYR A 174 17.34 -13.15 1.96
N SER A 175 18.60 -12.96 1.58
CA SER A 175 19.23 -13.62 0.43
C SER A 175 19.69 -15.00 0.82
N VAL A 176 19.08 -16.05 0.25
CA VAL A 176 19.33 -17.44 0.65
C VAL A 176 20.72 -17.91 0.23
N GLY A 177 21.30 -17.32 -0.83
CA GLY A 177 22.61 -17.70 -1.37
C GLY A 177 22.54 -18.93 -2.27
N VAL A 178 21.37 -19.26 -2.78
CA VAL A 178 21.13 -20.30 -3.81
C VAL A 178 20.57 -19.62 -5.06
N GLY A 179 21.44 -19.30 -6.00
CA GLY A 179 21.09 -18.40 -7.11
C GLY A 179 20.66 -17.04 -6.54
N ASP A 180 19.69 -16.41 -7.19
CA ASP A 180 19.14 -15.11 -6.78
C ASP A 180 17.88 -15.22 -5.90
N LEU A 181 17.72 -16.38 -5.20
CA LEU A 181 16.58 -16.62 -4.32
C LEU A 181 16.61 -15.70 -3.12
N LYS A 182 15.54 -14.89 -2.98
CA LYS A 182 15.31 -14.04 -1.79
C LYS A 182 13.98 -14.41 -1.13
N LEU A 183 13.95 -14.28 0.17
CA LEU A 183 12.74 -14.35 1.00
C LEU A 183 12.46 -12.96 1.55
N GLY A 184 11.18 -12.62 1.66
CA GLY A 184 10.75 -11.37 2.26
C GLY A 184 9.60 -11.58 3.21
N PHE A 185 9.52 -10.74 4.23
CA PHE A 185 8.37 -10.63 5.11
C PHE A 185 8.09 -9.18 5.44
N ALA A 186 6.83 -8.86 5.66
CA ALA A 186 6.40 -7.57 6.18
C ALA A 186 5.18 -7.72 7.08
N ILE A 187 5.13 -6.89 8.11
CA ILE A 187 3.94 -6.59 8.90
C ILE A 187 3.66 -5.12 8.64
N ARG A 188 2.47 -4.80 8.12
CA ARG A 188 2.11 -3.43 7.78
C ARG A 188 0.90 -2.96 8.55
N ASN A 189 0.85 -1.66 8.82
CA ASN A 189 -0.26 -0.97 9.45
C ASN A 189 -0.57 -1.49 10.87
N PHE A 190 0.44 -1.85 11.65
CA PHE A 190 0.27 -2.20 13.05
C PHE A 190 0.10 -0.93 13.90
N GLY A 191 -1.10 -0.68 14.39
CA GLY A 191 -1.42 0.52 15.16
C GLY A 191 -2.72 0.40 15.94
N PRO A 192 -3.08 1.42 16.74
CA PRO A 192 -4.35 1.47 17.45
C PRO A 192 -5.52 1.69 16.49
N ASP A 193 -6.70 1.37 16.98
CA ASP A 193 -7.95 1.58 16.27
C ASP A 193 -8.20 3.07 15.98
N LEU A 194 -8.84 3.34 14.85
CA LEU A 194 -9.35 4.65 14.45
C LEU A 194 -10.72 4.93 15.07
N ARG A 195 -10.95 6.16 15.46
CA ARG A 195 -12.27 6.61 15.90
C ARG A 195 -12.57 7.98 15.32
N TYR A 196 -13.74 8.12 14.73
CA TYR A 196 -14.20 9.39 14.18
C TYR A 196 -14.73 10.32 15.28
N THR A 197 -14.39 11.60 15.17
CA THR A 197 -14.84 12.71 15.99
C THR A 197 -15.03 13.94 15.10
N GLY A 198 -15.93 14.86 15.47
CA GLY A 198 -16.12 16.09 14.71
C GLY A 198 -17.52 16.67 14.90
N GLU A 199 -17.74 17.87 14.35
CA GLU A 199 -18.95 18.66 14.56
C GLU A 199 -20.21 17.94 14.06
N ASP A 200 -20.14 17.18 12.96
CA ASP A 200 -21.31 16.45 12.45
C ASP A 200 -21.77 15.29 13.36
N LEU A 201 -21.00 14.97 14.41
CA LEU A 201 -21.38 14.01 15.43
C LEU A 201 -21.95 14.69 16.69
N GLU A 202 -21.95 16.01 16.74
CA GLU A 202 -22.48 16.79 17.84
C GLU A 202 -23.97 17.06 17.63
N PHE A 203 -24.74 17.01 18.70
CA PHE A 203 -26.14 17.33 18.68
C PHE A 203 -26.60 17.88 20.04
N ASP A 204 -27.66 18.67 20.04
CA ASP A 204 -28.28 19.19 21.25
C ASP A 204 -29.33 18.19 21.76
N ALA A 205 -29.09 17.64 22.96
CA ALA A 205 -29.97 16.69 23.59
C ALA A 205 -30.92 17.42 24.56
N GLY A 206 -32.20 17.39 24.29
CA GLY A 206 -33.23 17.81 25.27
C GLY A 206 -33.25 16.86 26.49
N LEU A 207 -33.64 17.36 27.66
CA LEU A 207 -33.81 16.55 28.87
C LEU A 207 -35.23 15.96 28.91
N PRO A 208 -35.41 14.64 28.58
CA PRO A 208 -36.74 14.02 28.49
C PRO A 208 -37.55 14.07 29.81
N ASP A 209 -36.84 14.02 30.95
CA ASP A 209 -37.41 14.00 32.28
C ASP A 209 -37.72 15.43 32.85
N TYR A 210 -37.28 16.48 32.16
CA TYR A 210 -37.45 17.88 32.55
C TYR A 210 -37.86 18.73 31.34
N PRO A 211 -39.06 18.52 30.77
CA PRO A 211 -39.50 19.23 29.57
C PRO A 211 -39.72 20.76 29.77
N GLU A 212 -39.64 21.23 31.01
CA GLU A 212 -39.73 22.66 31.33
C GLU A 212 -38.37 23.39 31.33
N VAL A 213 -37.26 22.62 31.17
CA VAL A 213 -35.91 23.19 31.06
C VAL A 213 -35.60 23.33 29.56
N ASP A 214 -35.72 24.58 29.10
CA ASP A 214 -35.39 24.98 27.71
C ASP A 214 -33.85 25.15 27.56
N GLU A 215 -33.07 24.22 28.11
CA GLU A 215 -31.62 24.17 27.96
C GLU A 215 -31.24 22.91 27.21
N ASP A 216 -30.79 23.09 25.97
CA ASP A 216 -30.18 22.03 25.20
C ASP A 216 -28.81 21.70 25.80
N ILE A 217 -28.55 20.41 25.99
CA ILE A 217 -27.26 19.91 26.48
C ILE A 217 -26.46 19.42 25.29
N PRO A 218 -25.27 19.97 25.03
CA PRO A 218 -24.41 19.47 23.99
C PRO A 218 -24.06 17.97 24.23
N ALA A 219 -24.34 17.12 23.25
CA ALA A 219 -24.07 15.68 23.27
C ALA A 219 -23.41 15.27 22.00
N ASN A 220 -22.71 14.12 22.04
CA ASN A 220 -22.00 13.59 20.89
C ASN A 220 -22.41 12.14 20.61
N TYR A 221 -22.65 11.82 19.34
CA TYR A 221 -22.68 10.43 18.90
C TYR A 221 -21.29 9.82 19.05
N LYS A 222 -21.22 8.69 19.74
CA LYS A 222 -19.98 7.96 19.89
C LYS A 222 -19.77 7.04 18.70
N SER A 223 -18.82 7.38 17.83
CA SER A 223 -18.38 6.48 16.77
C SER A 223 -17.79 5.19 17.34
N GLU A 224 -17.99 4.06 16.66
CA GLU A 224 -17.25 2.84 16.95
C GLU A 224 -15.76 3.02 16.62
N ALA A 225 -14.93 2.15 17.19
CA ALA A 225 -13.52 2.08 16.88
C ALA A 225 -13.31 1.07 15.75
N PHE A 226 -12.57 1.46 14.71
CA PHE A 226 -12.25 0.64 13.55
C PHE A 226 -10.78 0.23 13.62
N PRO A 227 -10.44 -1.06 13.60
CA PRO A 227 -9.06 -1.52 13.59
C PRO A 227 -8.34 -1.04 12.31
N MET A 228 -7.01 -0.91 12.41
CA MET A 228 -6.17 -0.64 11.24
C MET A 228 -6.19 -1.86 10.30
N PRO A 229 -5.99 -1.68 8.96
CA PRO A 229 -5.91 -2.76 8.00
C PRO A 229 -4.56 -3.48 8.14
N LEU A 230 -4.41 -4.23 9.23
CA LEU A 230 -3.19 -4.97 9.55
C LEU A 230 -2.95 -6.05 8.48
N MET A 231 -1.77 -6.05 7.91
CA MET A 231 -1.38 -6.99 6.86
C MET A 231 -0.08 -7.70 7.25
N PHE A 232 -0.12 -9.02 7.28
CA PHE A 232 1.07 -9.84 7.31
C PHE A 232 1.31 -10.42 5.91
N GLN A 233 2.53 -10.31 5.39
CA GLN A 233 2.91 -10.76 4.06
C GLN A 233 4.23 -11.51 4.10
N LEU A 234 4.26 -12.67 3.45
CA LEU A 234 5.46 -13.49 3.23
C LEU A 234 5.63 -13.73 1.75
N GLY A 235 6.85 -13.61 1.24
CA GLY A 235 7.09 -13.79 -0.18
C GLY A 235 8.43 -14.38 -0.52
N ILE A 236 8.50 -14.81 -1.77
CA ILE A 236 9.71 -15.32 -2.39
C ILE A 236 9.89 -14.65 -3.75
N THR A 237 11.12 -14.37 -4.11
CA THR A 237 11.50 -13.93 -5.46
C THR A 237 12.68 -14.75 -5.97
N TYR A 238 12.67 -15.01 -7.28
CA TYR A 238 13.75 -15.74 -7.94
C TYR A 238 13.91 -15.27 -9.38
N ASP A 239 15.15 -15.01 -9.80
CA ASP A 239 15.46 -14.70 -11.18
C ASP A 239 15.55 -16.01 -11.99
N LEU A 240 14.54 -16.25 -12.85
CA LEU A 240 14.45 -17.41 -13.72
C LEU A 240 15.49 -17.35 -14.85
N ILE A 241 15.74 -16.14 -15.34
CA ILE A 241 16.73 -15.81 -16.35
C ILE A 241 17.51 -14.60 -15.85
N SER A 242 18.81 -14.68 -15.85
CA SER A 242 19.74 -13.59 -15.52
C SER A 242 20.98 -13.73 -16.43
N GLU A 243 20.76 -13.54 -17.74
CA GLU A 243 21.82 -13.75 -18.77
C GLU A 243 21.89 -12.56 -19.73
N GLY A 244 23.05 -11.93 -19.79
CA GLY A 244 23.33 -10.82 -20.68
C GLY A 244 22.41 -9.63 -20.46
N ALA A 245 21.66 -9.24 -21.49
CA ALA A 245 20.70 -8.13 -21.43
C ALA A 245 19.32 -8.54 -20.91
N ASN A 246 19.08 -9.81 -20.64
CA ASN A 246 17.75 -10.35 -20.33
C ASN A 246 17.67 -10.78 -18.86
N ARG A 247 16.65 -10.32 -18.15
CA ARG A 247 16.29 -10.75 -16.81
C ARG A 247 14.81 -11.13 -16.78
N LEU A 248 14.49 -12.28 -16.23
CA LEU A 248 13.11 -12.69 -15.95
C LEU A 248 13.00 -13.04 -14.47
N THR A 249 12.28 -12.23 -13.73
CA THR A 249 12.06 -12.38 -12.29
C THR A 249 10.66 -12.89 -12.04
N ALA A 250 10.53 -13.92 -11.20
CA ALA A 250 9.24 -14.42 -10.70
C ALA A 250 9.10 -14.11 -9.22
N VAL A 251 7.90 -13.73 -8.81
CA VAL A 251 7.56 -13.40 -7.41
C VAL A 251 6.27 -14.10 -7.03
N LEU A 252 6.20 -14.58 -5.78
CA LEU A 252 5.00 -15.14 -5.18
C LEU A 252 4.95 -14.72 -3.73
N ASP A 253 3.85 -14.09 -3.32
CA ASP A 253 3.62 -13.68 -1.94
C ASP A 253 2.29 -14.26 -1.41
N GLY A 254 2.28 -14.66 -0.14
CA GLY A 254 1.08 -14.98 0.63
C GLY A 254 0.72 -13.79 1.52
N LEU A 255 -0.55 -13.43 1.52
CA LEU A 255 -1.13 -12.32 2.28
C LEU A 255 -2.08 -12.85 3.36
N HIS A 256 -1.93 -12.33 4.56
CA HIS A 256 -2.83 -12.59 5.68
C HIS A 256 -3.31 -11.24 6.27
N PRO A 257 -4.38 -10.66 5.71
CA PRO A 257 -5.02 -9.46 6.24
C PRO A 257 -5.90 -9.79 7.45
N ASN A 258 -6.18 -8.81 8.31
CA ASN A 258 -7.08 -9.00 9.45
C ASN A 258 -8.57 -8.85 9.10
N ASP A 259 -8.89 -8.36 7.90
CA ASP A 259 -10.23 -7.97 7.46
C ASP A 259 -10.68 -8.62 6.14
N GLN A 260 -9.88 -9.50 5.59
CA GLN A 260 -10.17 -10.27 4.37
C GLN A 260 -9.63 -11.69 4.52
N ASP A 261 -10.04 -12.57 3.62
CA ASP A 261 -9.50 -13.92 3.55
C ASP A 261 -8.03 -13.93 3.11
N GLU A 262 -7.31 -14.94 3.57
CA GLU A 262 -5.94 -15.21 3.14
C GLU A 262 -5.89 -15.44 1.64
N THR A 263 -4.90 -14.85 0.99
CA THR A 263 -4.78 -14.95 -0.47
C THR A 263 -3.32 -14.97 -0.93
N PHE A 264 -3.14 -15.27 -2.20
CA PHE A 264 -1.85 -15.25 -2.87
C PHE A 264 -1.85 -14.21 -3.98
N VAL A 265 -0.71 -13.58 -4.16
CA VAL A 265 -0.43 -12.68 -5.27
C VAL A 265 0.87 -13.14 -5.95
N ALA A 266 0.92 -13.00 -7.26
CA ALA A 266 2.06 -13.48 -8.04
C ALA A 266 2.37 -12.51 -9.17
N GLY A 267 3.64 -12.46 -9.59
CA GLY A 267 4.08 -11.61 -10.67
C GLY A 267 5.28 -12.14 -11.43
N LEU A 268 5.37 -11.71 -12.68
CA LEU A 268 6.52 -11.90 -13.55
C LEU A 268 6.98 -10.56 -14.11
N GLU A 269 8.26 -10.25 -13.98
CA GLU A 269 8.89 -9.08 -14.58
C GLU A 269 9.95 -9.52 -15.58
N TYR A 270 9.81 -9.12 -16.83
CA TYR A 270 10.85 -9.23 -17.83
C TYR A 270 11.55 -7.88 -18.00
N GLY A 271 12.85 -7.85 -17.78
CA GLY A 271 13.72 -6.71 -17.99
C GLY A 271 14.65 -6.92 -19.18
N PHE A 272 14.71 -5.93 -20.07
CA PHE A 272 15.65 -5.91 -21.18
C PHE A 272 16.64 -4.77 -21.01
N ASN A 273 17.91 -5.12 -20.92
CA ASN A 273 19.04 -4.17 -20.81
C ASN A 273 18.91 -3.19 -19.63
N ASP A 274 18.22 -3.61 -18.53
CA ASP A 274 17.86 -2.78 -17.37
C ASP A 274 17.20 -1.43 -17.71
N SER A 275 16.69 -1.32 -18.92
CA SER A 275 16.10 -0.09 -19.48
C SER A 275 14.62 -0.22 -19.81
N TYR A 276 14.17 -1.39 -20.22
CA TYR A 276 12.76 -1.64 -20.59
C TYR A 276 12.22 -2.81 -19.77
N PHE A 277 11.01 -2.66 -19.28
CA PHE A 277 10.37 -3.65 -18.41
C PHE A 277 8.95 -3.94 -18.89
N ALA A 278 8.61 -5.21 -18.94
CA ALA A 278 7.24 -5.69 -19.13
C ALA A 278 6.86 -6.56 -17.93
N ARG A 279 5.66 -6.35 -17.38
CA ARG A 279 5.20 -6.97 -16.15
C ARG A 279 3.80 -7.53 -16.33
N VAL A 280 3.56 -8.65 -15.69
CA VAL A 280 2.24 -9.25 -15.57
C VAL A 280 2.12 -9.84 -14.18
N GLY A 281 0.94 -9.68 -13.57
CA GLY A 281 0.68 -10.18 -12.24
C GLY A 281 -0.74 -10.69 -12.08
N TYR A 282 -0.96 -11.33 -10.96
CA TYR A 282 -2.25 -11.77 -10.49
C TYR A 282 -2.43 -11.31 -9.04
N ASN A 283 -3.45 -10.51 -8.82
CA ASN A 283 -3.86 -10.06 -7.50
C ASN A 283 -5.04 -10.93 -7.04
N GLY A 284 -4.78 -11.86 -6.12
CA GLY A 284 -5.80 -12.79 -5.62
C GLY A 284 -6.74 -12.20 -4.57
N ARG A 285 -6.63 -10.92 -4.23
CA ARG A 285 -7.56 -10.25 -3.33
C ARG A 285 -8.97 -10.25 -3.93
N GLN A 286 -9.96 -10.17 -3.06
CA GLN A 286 -11.36 -10.19 -3.47
C GLN A 286 -11.65 -9.11 -4.54
N ASN A 287 -12.30 -9.51 -5.64
CA ASN A 287 -12.70 -8.68 -6.78
C ASN A 287 -11.55 -8.06 -7.59
N MET A 288 -10.29 -8.43 -7.31
CA MET A 288 -9.13 -8.09 -8.12
C MET A 288 -8.82 -9.22 -9.11
N GLY A 289 -7.82 -9.08 -9.94
CA GLY A 289 -7.52 -10.09 -10.96
C GLY A 289 -6.16 -9.89 -11.60
N LEU A 290 -6.16 -9.92 -12.94
CA LEU A 290 -4.96 -9.75 -13.71
C LEU A 290 -4.49 -8.30 -13.66
N THR A 291 -3.16 -8.14 -13.54
CA THR A 291 -2.48 -6.87 -13.61
C THR A 291 -1.43 -6.91 -14.71
N ALA A 292 -1.13 -5.78 -15.29
CA ALA A 292 -0.08 -5.64 -16.30
C ALA A 292 0.61 -4.28 -16.16
N GLY A 293 1.82 -4.17 -16.67
CA GLY A 293 2.54 -2.89 -16.68
C GLY A 293 3.74 -2.89 -17.59
N LEU A 294 4.13 -1.67 -17.94
CA LEU A 294 5.32 -1.38 -18.72
C LEU A 294 6.17 -0.35 -17.97
N GLY A 295 7.46 -0.42 -18.15
CA GLY A 295 8.40 0.54 -17.57
C GLY A 295 9.54 0.85 -18.50
N ALA A 296 10.04 2.07 -18.41
CA ALA A 296 11.25 2.49 -19.08
C ALA A 296 12.16 3.25 -18.10
N ARG A 297 13.45 2.96 -18.16
CA ARG A 297 14.49 3.61 -17.35
C ARG A 297 15.61 4.11 -18.27
N ALA A 298 16.05 5.34 -18.06
CA ALA A 298 17.12 5.92 -18.83
C ALA A 298 18.02 6.80 -17.97
N ALA A 299 19.32 6.84 -18.33
CA ALA A 299 20.23 7.83 -17.80
C ALA A 299 19.99 9.16 -18.53
N LEU A 300 19.65 10.21 -17.79
CA LEU A 300 19.48 11.57 -18.33
C LEU A 300 20.80 12.31 -18.41
N SER A 301 21.69 12.05 -17.44
CA SER A 301 23.05 12.59 -17.41
C SER A 301 23.94 11.70 -16.53
N ALA A 302 25.23 12.01 -16.41
CA ALA A 302 26.13 11.31 -15.52
C ALA A 302 25.61 11.37 -14.07
N GLY A 303 25.21 10.21 -13.53
CA GLY A 303 24.70 10.06 -12.17
C GLY A 303 23.21 10.30 -11.99
N ILE A 304 22.45 10.69 -13.03
CA ILE A 304 21.00 10.90 -12.95
C ILE A 304 20.29 9.83 -13.76
N MET A 305 19.48 9.01 -13.06
CA MET A 305 18.61 8.01 -13.68
C MET A 305 17.15 8.42 -13.50
N ALA A 306 16.36 8.33 -14.56
CA ALA A 306 14.91 8.54 -14.49
C ALA A 306 14.18 7.26 -14.95
N SER A 307 13.04 6.97 -14.33
CA SER A 307 12.13 5.94 -14.81
C SER A 307 10.70 6.45 -14.91
N VAL A 308 9.97 5.89 -15.85
CA VAL A 308 8.53 6.09 -16.05
C VAL A 308 7.91 4.71 -16.16
N ASP A 309 6.85 4.48 -15.40
CA ASP A 309 6.13 3.23 -15.40
C ASP A 309 4.62 3.48 -15.54
N TYR A 310 3.94 2.53 -16.16
CA TYR A 310 2.49 2.46 -16.27
C TYR A 310 2.01 1.11 -15.77
N SER A 311 0.87 1.09 -15.07
CA SER A 311 0.22 -0.15 -14.68
C SER A 311 -1.29 -0.09 -14.89
N TYR A 312 -1.84 -1.26 -15.18
CA TYR A 312 -3.25 -1.55 -15.33
C TYR A 312 -3.61 -2.69 -14.38
N GLU A 313 -4.65 -2.47 -13.58
CA GLU A 313 -5.19 -3.47 -12.66
C GLU A 313 -6.67 -3.67 -12.95
N ASN A 314 -7.04 -4.91 -13.29
CA ASN A 314 -8.43 -5.27 -13.56
C ASN A 314 -9.21 -5.39 -12.26
N HIS A 315 -10.44 -4.89 -12.24
CA HIS A 315 -11.40 -5.08 -11.18
C HIS A 315 -12.65 -5.78 -11.72
N GLU A 316 -13.22 -6.71 -10.96
CA GLU A 316 -14.32 -7.56 -11.46
C GLU A 316 -15.62 -6.78 -11.69
N TYR A 317 -15.93 -5.81 -10.82
CA TYR A 317 -17.22 -5.09 -10.82
C TYR A 317 -17.10 -3.58 -11.02
N LEU A 318 -15.88 -3.04 -10.98
CA LEU A 318 -15.62 -1.61 -11.10
C LEU A 318 -14.72 -1.35 -12.30
N ASP A 319 -14.58 -0.09 -12.67
CA ASP A 319 -13.65 0.31 -13.71
C ASP A 319 -12.20 -0.08 -13.35
N PRO A 320 -11.39 -0.45 -14.34
CA PRO A 320 -10.02 -0.82 -14.12
C PRO A 320 -9.21 0.37 -13.60
N ILE A 321 -8.30 0.08 -12.66
CA ILE A 321 -7.41 1.09 -12.08
C ILE A 321 -6.20 1.28 -12.98
N GLN A 322 -5.90 2.52 -13.32
CA GLN A 322 -4.74 2.91 -14.10
C GLN A 322 -3.81 3.77 -13.24
N ARG A 323 -2.50 3.53 -13.37
CA ARG A 323 -1.51 4.30 -12.62
C ARG A 323 -0.32 4.69 -13.50
N PHE A 324 0.24 5.83 -13.18
CA PHE A 324 1.46 6.36 -13.76
C PHE A 324 2.46 6.66 -12.64
N SER A 325 3.69 6.21 -12.83
CA SER A 325 4.79 6.49 -11.89
C SER A 325 5.93 7.18 -12.60
N PHE A 326 6.55 8.10 -11.89
CA PHE A 326 7.80 8.73 -12.28
C PHE A 326 8.78 8.62 -11.12
N SER A 327 10.02 8.27 -11.39
CA SER A 327 11.08 8.36 -10.38
C SER A 327 12.37 8.91 -10.95
N ILE A 328 13.15 9.53 -10.08
CA ILE A 328 14.48 10.08 -10.39
C ILE A 328 15.43 9.76 -9.24
N SER A 329 16.62 9.27 -9.59
CA SER A 329 17.72 9.07 -8.64
C SER A 329 18.96 9.84 -9.10
N TYR A 330 19.75 10.39 -8.16
CA TYR A 330 20.86 11.29 -8.43
C TYR A 330 21.96 11.21 -7.38
#